data_d6f2e8a63420c31f11751ce4d336cfdd
#
_entry.id   d6f2e8a63420c31f11751ce4d336cfdd
#
_cell.length_a   1.000
_cell.length_b   1.000
_cell.length_c   1.000
_cell.angle_alpha   90.00
_cell.angle_beta   90.00
_cell.angle_gamma   90.00
#
_symmetry.space_group_name_H-M   'P 1'
#
loop_
_entity.id
_entity.type
_entity.pdbx_description
1 polymer ?
#
loop_
_entity_poly.entity_id
_entity_poly.type
_entity_poly.pdbx_seq_one_letter_code
_entity_poly.pdbx_strand_id
1 'polypeptide(L)'
;MSSEKHAVFRYADDVIETETNDLQKLIKSVSHVRFDGVITVCDYYIETVCEVAKAYNVPCPFSGNVKTVRQKHLMRQALDRAGLSNPKYKIAYNLEDAKKAAQEIGYPLVLKPVDLASSAFVKLIQTSSELQQAYHDLENFPLNFRDQERERALLIEEYICGEELSVETVSNNGEITVVGITDKSVTGSPYFIENGHMFPAKLEEDAKEKISDYVRNVLLATGYDHGIAHTEIK
;
A
#
# COMPACT_ATOMS: atom_id res chain seq x y z
N MET A 1 12.45 13.75 -13.26
CA MET A 1 11.42 14.64 -13.90
C MET A 1 11.71 16.02 -13.37
N SER A 2 11.79 17.08 -14.22
CA SER A 2 12.02 18.42 -13.68
C SER A 2 10.85 18.87 -12.82
N SER A 3 11.11 19.63 -11.76
CA SER A 3 10.10 20.16 -10.81
C SER A 3 8.97 20.89 -11.53
N GLU A 4 9.26 21.64 -12.58
CA GLU A 4 8.30 22.42 -13.37
C GLU A 4 7.17 21.57 -14.01
N LYS A 5 7.41 20.25 -14.21
CA LYS A 5 6.40 19.33 -14.76
C LYS A 5 5.53 18.70 -13.68
N HIS A 6 5.81 18.95 -12.40
CA HIS A 6 5.00 18.41 -11.32
C HIS A 6 3.68 19.17 -11.17
N ALA A 7 2.58 18.45 -11.00
CA ALA A 7 1.24 19.07 -10.97
C ALA A 7 1.06 20.13 -9.88
N VAL A 8 1.74 19.98 -8.74
CA VAL A 8 1.65 20.93 -7.62
C VAL A 8 2.61 22.12 -7.73
N PHE A 9 3.54 22.13 -8.68
CA PHE A 9 4.56 23.19 -8.83
C PHE A 9 3.95 24.59 -8.83
N ARG A 10 2.86 24.79 -9.57
CA ARG A 10 2.17 26.09 -9.67
C ARG A 10 1.46 26.56 -8.39
N TYR A 11 1.36 25.70 -7.39
CA TYR A 11 0.71 25.99 -6.10
C TYR A 11 1.73 26.05 -4.95
N ALA A 12 3.01 25.80 -5.24
CA ALA A 12 4.06 25.84 -4.24
C ALA A 12 4.59 27.28 -4.09
N ASP A 13 4.78 27.72 -2.85
CA ASP A 13 5.42 29.00 -2.53
C ASP A 13 6.94 28.92 -2.76
N ASP A 14 7.53 27.74 -2.56
CA ASP A 14 8.94 27.45 -2.79
C ASP A 14 9.14 26.01 -3.28
N VAL A 15 10.22 25.75 -4.01
CA VAL A 15 10.55 24.45 -4.56
C VAL A 15 12.01 24.12 -4.32
N ILE A 16 12.27 23.00 -3.66
CA ILE A 16 13.59 22.48 -3.38
C ILE A 16 13.81 21.21 -4.20
N GLU A 17 14.74 21.26 -5.14
CA GLU A 17 15.14 20.07 -5.90
C GLU A 17 16.25 19.34 -5.15
N THR A 18 16.01 18.08 -4.78
CA THR A 18 16.95 17.24 -4.06
C THR A 18 16.77 15.77 -4.40
N GLU A 19 17.76 14.94 -4.04
CA GLU A 19 17.66 13.48 -4.16
C GLU A 19 16.79 12.92 -3.03
N THR A 20 15.57 12.51 -3.35
CA THR A 20 14.58 12.05 -2.38
C THR A 20 14.83 10.63 -1.85
N ASN A 21 15.66 9.83 -2.54
CA ASN A 21 16.09 8.52 -2.06
C ASN A 21 17.27 8.62 -1.07
N ASP A 22 17.94 9.76 -0.99
CA ASP A 22 18.97 10.05 0.01
C ASP A 22 18.36 10.84 1.16
N LEU A 23 17.94 10.14 2.21
CA LEU A 23 17.25 10.73 3.37
C LEU A 23 18.07 11.84 4.02
N GLN A 24 19.40 11.68 4.12
CA GLN A 24 20.27 12.68 4.77
C GLN A 24 20.38 13.96 3.93
N LYS A 25 20.49 13.83 2.61
CA LYS A 25 20.44 15.00 1.72
C LYS A 25 19.08 15.69 1.76
N LEU A 26 17.98 14.90 1.76
CA LEU A 26 16.64 15.45 1.85
C LEU A 26 16.45 16.25 3.14
N ILE A 27 16.76 15.68 4.30
CA ILE A 27 16.68 16.37 5.60
C ILE A 27 17.51 17.66 5.57
N LYS A 28 18.76 17.59 5.09
CA LYS A 28 19.62 18.75 5.02
C LYS A 28 19.08 19.84 4.08
N SER A 29 18.50 19.46 2.94
CA SER A 29 17.98 20.39 1.94
C SER A 29 16.83 21.25 2.44
N VAL A 30 16.01 20.73 3.36
CA VAL A 30 14.85 21.44 3.94
C VAL A 30 15.15 22.09 5.29
N SER A 31 16.40 22.07 5.77
CA SER A 31 16.79 22.55 7.11
C SER A 31 16.56 24.04 7.36
N HIS A 32 16.45 24.84 6.30
CA HIS A 32 16.19 26.28 6.36
C HIS A 32 14.69 26.63 6.23
N VAL A 33 13.84 25.64 6.00
CA VAL A 33 12.40 25.82 5.85
C VAL A 33 11.70 25.55 7.17
N ARG A 34 10.73 26.40 7.54
CA ARG A 34 9.79 26.13 8.62
C ARG A 34 8.53 25.49 8.04
N PHE A 35 8.13 24.36 8.57
CA PHE A 35 6.90 23.66 8.16
C PHE A 35 6.27 22.98 9.38
N ASP A 36 4.94 22.83 9.36
CA ASP A 36 4.17 22.26 10.45
C ASP A 36 3.82 20.77 10.20
N GLY A 37 4.14 20.25 9.03
CA GLY A 37 3.89 18.86 8.67
C GLY A 37 4.55 18.48 7.36
N VAL A 38 4.63 17.18 7.09
CA VAL A 38 5.20 16.57 5.88
C VAL A 38 4.21 15.57 5.31
N ILE A 39 3.95 15.63 4.01
CA ILE A 39 3.05 14.70 3.33
C ILE A 39 3.68 14.14 2.06
N THR A 40 3.15 13.02 1.61
CA THR A 40 3.41 12.45 0.29
C THR A 40 2.12 11.93 -0.33
N VAL A 41 2.05 11.94 -1.65
CA VAL A 41 1.00 11.28 -2.44
C VAL A 41 1.55 10.05 -3.16
N CYS A 42 2.71 9.56 -2.74
CA CYS A 42 3.39 8.42 -3.36
C CYS A 42 3.78 7.40 -2.29
N ASP A 43 3.26 6.18 -2.41
CA ASP A 43 3.48 5.08 -1.45
C ASP A 43 4.95 4.80 -1.18
N TYR A 44 5.81 4.98 -2.17
CA TYR A 44 7.26 4.71 -2.04
C TYR A 44 7.98 5.69 -1.10
N TYR A 45 7.36 6.81 -0.72
CA TYR A 45 7.96 7.81 0.16
C TYR A 45 7.27 7.94 1.53
N ILE A 46 6.35 7.04 1.88
CA ILE A 46 5.67 7.07 3.18
C ILE A 46 6.68 6.94 4.33
N GLU A 47 7.63 6.01 4.24
CA GLU A 47 8.70 5.86 5.23
C GLU A 47 9.59 7.11 5.30
N THR A 48 9.97 7.66 4.14
CA THR A 48 10.76 8.89 4.05
C THR A 48 10.08 10.07 4.73
N VAL A 49 8.78 10.26 4.51
CA VAL A 49 7.98 11.31 5.17
C VAL A 49 8.01 11.15 6.68
N CYS A 50 7.85 9.94 7.21
CA CYS A 50 7.90 9.69 8.64
C CYS A 50 9.28 10.00 9.24
N GLU A 51 10.36 9.67 8.55
CA GLU A 51 11.71 9.99 9.02
C GLU A 51 12.00 11.50 8.99
N VAL A 52 11.53 12.21 7.96
CA VAL A 52 11.62 13.68 7.91
C VAL A 52 10.78 14.30 9.05
N ALA A 53 9.55 13.84 9.27
CA ALA A 53 8.70 14.32 10.34
C ALA A 53 9.36 14.16 11.72
N LYS A 54 9.97 13.01 11.98
CA LYS A 54 10.74 12.75 13.22
C LYS A 54 11.93 13.69 13.36
N ALA A 55 12.70 13.89 12.26
CA ALA A 55 13.90 14.75 12.29
C ALA A 55 13.58 16.21 12.67
N TYR A 56 12.38 16.68 12.32
CA TYR A 56 11.94 18.05 12.57
C TYR A 56 10.90 18.18 13.69
N ASN A 57 10.58 17.06 14.35
CA ASN A 57 9.60 17.03 15.44
C ASN A 57 8.24 17.63 15.03
N VAL A 58 7.78 17.31 13.82
CA VAL A 58 6.44 17.62 13.32
C VAL A 58 5.56 16.36 13.34
N PRO A 59 4.22 16.49 13.27
CA PRO A 59 3.33 15.34 13.30
C PRO A 59 3.71 14.27 12.25
N CYS A 60 3.77 13.03 12.69
CA CYS A 60 4.01 11.87 11.85
C CYS A 60 2.69 11.09 11.68
N PRO A 61 2.36 10.60 10.46
CA PRO A 61 1.08 9.90 10.23
C PRO A 61 0.96 8.55 10.95
N PHE A 62 2.02 8.09 11.63
CA PHE A 62 2.03 6.78 12.28
C PHE A 62 2.58 6.86 13.71
N SER A 63 1.80 6.37 14.66
CA SER A 63 2.28 6.13 16.03
C SER A 63 3.11 4.84 16.14
N GLY A 64 2.93 3.92 15.20
CA GLY A 64 3.56 2.61 15.16
C GLY A 64 4.63 2.44 14.07
N ASN A 65 4.84 1.21 13.64
CA ASN A 65 5.78 0.89 12.59
C ASN A 65 5.17 1.19 11.21
N VAL A 66 5.65 2.23 10.56
CA VAL A 66 5.21 2.65 9.22
C VAL A 66 5.30 1.55 8.16
N LYS A 67 6.23 0.59 8.30
CA LYS A 67 6.33 -0.56 7.39
C LYS A 67 5.07 -1.42 7.37
N THR A 68 4.28 -1.41 8.45
CA THR A 68 3.02 -2.18 8.53
C THR A 68 2.01 -1.77 7.45
N VAL A 69 1.96 -0.50 7.07
CA VAL A 69 1.08 -0.06 5.96
C VAL A 69 1.76 -0.13 4.61
N ARG A 70 3.09 -0.09 4.58
CA ARG A 70 3.86 -0.09 3.33
C ARG A 70 4.10 -1.50 2.79
N GLN A 71 4.31 -2.48 3.66
CA GLN A 71 4.63 -3.86 3.31
C GLN A 71 3.43 -4.78 3.56
N LYS A 72 2.86 -5.31 2.49
CA LYS A 72 1.61 -6.08 2.52
C LYS A 72 1.62 -7.25 3.50
N HIS A 73 2.75 -7.96 3.63
CA HIS A 73 2.87 -9.08 4.55
C HIS A 73 2.83 -8.64 6.02
N LEU A 74 3.40 -7.49 6.36
CA LEU A 74 3.34 -6.94 7.72
C LEU A 74 1.92 -6.47 8.06
N MET A 75 1.21 -5.91 7.08
CA MET A 75 -0.20 -5.59 7.25
C MET A 75 -1.02 -6.86 7.53
N ARG A 76 -0.86 -7.93 6.74
CA ARG A 76 -1.54 -9.21 7.00
C ARG A 76 -1.29 -9.74 8.41
N GLN A 77 -0.05 -9.68 8.88
CA GLN A 77 0.31 -10.08 10.24
C GLN A 77 -0.33 -9.18 11.32
N ALA A 78 -0.48 -7.87 11.04
CA ALA A 78 -1.16 -6.96 11.96
C ALA A 78 -2.65 -7.28 12.06
N LEU A 79 -3.32 -7.59 10.94
CA LEU A 79 -4.72 -8.01 10.92
C LEU A 79 -4.93 -9.32 11.68
N ASP A 80 -4.05 -10.31 11.51
CA ASP A 80 -4.11 -11.58 12.26
C ASP A 80 -4.00 -11.35 13.77
N ARG A 81 -3.03 -10.52 14.18
CA ARG A 81 -2.87 -10.18 15.62
C ARG A 81 -4.09 -9.47 16.20
N ALA A 82 -4.80 -8.70 15.39
CA ALA A 82 -6.02 -8.00 15.78
C ALA A 82 -7.28 -8.88 15.67
N GLY A 83 -7.18 -10.12 15.17
CA GLY A 83 -8.31 -11.01 14.95
C GLY A 83 -9.27 -10.54 13.87
N LEU A 84 -8.78 -9.71 12.93
CA LEU A 84 -9.58 -9.20 11.82
C LEU A 84 -9.61 -10.21 10.67
N SER A 85 -10.67 -10.14 9.87
CA SER A 85 -10.81 -10.95 8.66
C SER A 85 -9.65 -10.71 7.71
N ASN A 86 -9.06 -11.77 7.19
CA ASN A 86 -7.83 -11.74 6.41
C ASN A 86 -7.83 -12.93 5.44
N PRO A 87 -7.39 -12.79 4.19
CA PRO A 87 -7.21 -13.95 3.32
C PRO A 87 -6.19 -14.92 3.91
N LYS A 88 -6.30 -16.19 3.59
CA LYS A 88 -5.19 -17.12 3.85
C LYS A 88 -3.97 -16.66 3.07
N TYR A 89 -2.83 -16.58 3.72
CA TYR A 89 -1.61 -16.13 3.06
C TYR A 89 -0.36 -16.84 3.59
N LYS A 90 0.67 -16.82 2.77
CA LYS A 90 2.02 -17.25 3.13
C LYS A 90 3.04 -16.28 2.57
N ILE A 91 4.17 -16.16 3.24
CA ILE A 91 5.29 -15.35 2.80
C ILE A 91 6.33 -16.30 2.19
N ALA A 92 6.86 -15.93 1.02
CA ALA A 92 7.90 -16.69 0.33
C ALA A 92 9.11 -15.79 0.06
N TYR A 93 10.31 -16.28 0.33
CA TYR A 93 11.57 -15.56 0.08
C TYR A 93 12.35 -16.14 -1.11
N ASN A 94 11.91 -17.28 -1.61
CA ASN A 94 12.49 -17.98 -2.74
C ASN A 94 11.41 -18.83 -3.43
N LEU A 95 11.76 -19.41 -4.59
CA LEU A 95 10.84 -20.21 -5.38
C LEU A 95 10.33 -21.46 -4.64
N GLU A 96 11.15 -22.10 -3.83
CA GLU A 96 10.75 -23.29 -3.10
C GLU A 96 9.75 -22.96 -1.99
N ASP A 97 9.92 -21.83 -1.30
CA ASP A 97 8.93 -21.33 -0.36
C ASP A 97 7.61 -21.00 -1.06
N ALA A 98 7.67 -20.37 -2.25
CA ALA A 98 6.49 -20.07 -3.03
C ALA A 98 5.73 -21.34 -3.47
N LYS A 99 6.43 -22.39 -3.87
CA LYS A 99 5.84 -23.68 -4.21
C LYS A 99 5.18 -24.34 -3.01
N LYS A 100 5.83 -24.33 -1.84
CA LYS A 100 5.24 -24.86 -0.60
C LYS A 100 4.00 -24.09 -0.20
N ALA A 101 4.06 -22.75 -0.25
CA ALA A 101 2.91 -21.88 0.01
C ALA A 101 1.74 -22.18 -0.92
N ALA A 102 2.01 -22.40 -2.22
CA ALA A 102 0.98 -22.75 -3.20
C ALA A 102 0.35 -24.13 -2.94
N GLN A 103 1.10 -25.11 -2.43
CA GLN A 103 0.56 -26.40 -2.03
C GLN A 103 -0.38 -26.31 -0.82
N GLU A 104 -0.07 -25.42 0.14
CA GLU A 104 -0.85 -25.23 1.35
C GLU A 104 -2.13 -24.40 1.09
N ILE A 105 -2.04 -23.37 0.24
CA ILE A 105 -3.15 -22.45 -0.07
C ILE A 105 -4.09 -23.08 -1.11
N GLY A 106 -3.52 -23.73 -2.13
CA GLY A 106 -4.25 -24.24 -3.29
C GLY A 106 -4.41 -23.21 -4.41
N TYR A 107 -4.73 -23.70 -5.61
CA TYR A 107 -5.03 -22.87 -6.78
C TYR A 107 -6.56 -22.70 -6.95
N PRO A 108 -7.03 -21.57 -7.50
CA PRO A 108 -6.27 -20.40 -7.88
C PRO A 108 -5.78 -19.59 -6.67
N LEU A 109 -4.63 -18.95 -6.81
CA LEU A 109 -4.04 -18.09 -5.80
C LEU A 109 -3.55 -16.76 -6.41
N VAL A 110 -3.24 -15.79 -5.57
CA VAL A 110 -2.64 -14.51 -5.99
C VAL A 110 -1.19 -14.45 -5.51
N LEU A 111 -0.28 -14.20 -6.44
CA LEU A 111 1.10 -13.84 -6.14
C LEU A 111 1.25 -12.33 -6.26
N LYS A 112 1.87 -11.71 -5.26
CA LYS A 112 2.19 -10.28 -5.29
C LYS A 112 3.46 -9.94 -4.53
N PRO A 113 4.25 -8.95 -5.00
CA PRO A 113 5.36 -8.40 -4.24
C PRO A 113 4.82 -7.65 -3.00
N VAL A 114 5.58 -7.66 -1.91
CA VAL A 114 5.12 -7.07 -0.65
C VAL A 114 5.15 -5.55 -0.65
N ASP A 115 5.96 -4.94 -1.51
CA ASP A 115 6.34 -3.52 -1.47
C ASP A 115 6.10 -2.72 -2.77
N LEU A 116 5.49 -3.31 -3.80
CA LEU A 116 5.10 -2.58 -5.00
C LEU A 116 3.69 -2.01 -4.90
N ALA A 117 3.45 -0.92 -5.63
CA ALA A 117 2.17 -0.23 -5.76
C ALA A 117 1.61 -0.36 -7.19
N SER A 118 0.41 0.16 -7.43
CA SER A 118 -0.25 0.21 -8.76
C SER A 118 -0.44 -1.17 -9.38
N SER A 119 -0.82 -2.17 -8.60
CA SER A 119 -1.01 -3.58 -9.02
C SER A 119 0.20 -4.20 -9.75
N ALA A 120 1.38 -3.59 -9.66
CA ALA A 120 2.57 -4.08 -10.34
C ALA A 120 2.93 -5.50 -9.88
N PHE A 121 3.07 -6.40 -10.85
CA PHE A 121 3.34 -7.82 -10.64
C PHE A 121 2.31 -8.58 -9.77
N VAL A 122 1.14 -8.01 -9.52
CA VAL A 122 0.03 -8.76 -8.94
C VAL A 122 -0.54 -9.69 -10.02
N LYS A 123 -0.59 -10.98 -9.75
CA LYS A 123 -0.99 -11.96 -10.76
C LYS A 123 -1.84 -13.08 -10.16
N LEU A 124 -2.94 -13.39 -10.83
CA LEU A 124 -3.69 -14.63 -10.60
C LEU A 124 -2.88 -15.80 -11.15
N ILE A 125 -2.69 -16.80 -10.33
CA ILE A 125 -1.91 -18.00 -10.63
C ILE A 125 -2.85 -19.21 -10.56
N GLN A 126 -2.92 -19.98 -11.63
CA GLN A 126 -3.75 -21.16 -11.73
C GLN A 126 -2.95 -22.47 -11.73
N THR A 127 -1.66 -22.38 -12.06
CA THR A 127 -0.78 -23.54 -12.17
C THR A 127 0.60 -23.30 -11.58
N SER A 128 1.29 -24.39 -11.23
CA SER A 128 2.68 -24.33 -10.75
C SER A 128 3.66 -23.73 -11.80
N SER A 129 3.39 -23.93 -13.07
CA SER A 129 4.21 -23.34 -14.14
C SER A 129 4.06 -21.82 -14.20
N GLU A 130 2.83 -21.30 -14.05
CA GLU A 130 2.57 -19.87 -13.96
C GLU A 130 3.21 -19.23 -12.71
N LEU A 131 3.22 -19.97 -11.58
CA LEU A 131 3.91 -19.53 -10.37
C LEU A 131 5.41 -19.34 -10.61
N GLN A 132 6.06 -20.33 -11.25
CA GLN A 132 7.49 -20.25 -11.56
C GLN A 132 7.80 -19.07 -12.49
N GLN A 133 7.00 -18.89 -13.55
CA GLN A 133 7.19 -17.78 -14.46
C GLN A 133 7.03 -16.42 -13.76
N ALA A 134 5.97 -16.26 -12.97
CA ALA A 134 5.72 -15.02 -12.24
C ALA A 134 6.83 -14.72 -11.20
N TYR A 135 7.37 -15.75 -10.56
CA TYR A 135 8.53 -15.61 -9.67
C TYR A 135 9.76 -15.09 -10.43
N HIS A 136 10.11 -15.70 -11.58
CA HIS A 136 11.27 -15.28 -12.38
C HIS A 136 11.10 -13.89 -12.98
N ASP A 137 9.89 -13.53 -13.43
CA ASP A 137 9.61 -12.17 -13.92
C ASP A 137 9.96 -11.14 -12.83
N LEU A 138 9.62 -11.45 -11.58
CA LEU A 138 9.86 -10.56 -10.45
C LEU A 138 11.33 -10.52 -9.98
N GLU A 139 12.06 -11.63 -10.07
CA GLU A 139 13.52 -11.66 -9.79
C GLU A 139 14.30 -10.69 -10.69
N ASN A 140 13.85 -10.52 -11.94
CA ASN A 140 14.47 -9.61 -12.92
C ASN A 140 14.10 -8.14 -12.69
N PHE A 141 13.32 -7.83 -11.65
CA PHE A 141 12.89 -6.48 -11.30
C PHE A 141 13.34 -6.09 -9.88
N PRO A 142 14.64 -5.81 -9.68
CA PRO A 142 15.24 -5.62 -8.35
C PRO A 142 14.91 -4.27 -7.71
N LEU A 143 14.55 -3.25 -8.50
CA LEU A 143 14.22 -1.91 -8.05
C LEU A 143 12.74 -1.63 -8.24
N ASN A 144 12.18 -0.76 -7.41
CA ASN A 144 10.82 -0.25 -7.62
C ASN A 144 10.79 0.91 -8.64
N PHE A 145 9.63 1.47 -8.92
CA PHE A 145 9.46 2.57 -9.89
C PHE A 145 10.03 3.93 -9.43
N ARG A 146 10.75 3.96 -8.33
CA ARG A 146 11.49 5.12 -7.80
C ARG A 146 12.97 4.80 -7.57
N ASP A 147 13.48 3.76 -8.23
CA ASP A 147 14.87 3.33 -8.17
C ASP A 147 15.34 2.94 -6.74
N GLN A 148 14.39 2.55 -5.87
CA GLN A 148 14.68 2.03 -4.54
C GLN A 148 14.76 0.49 -4.58
N GLU A 149 15.65 -0.10 -3.79
CA GLU A 149 15.74 -1.55 -3.63
C GLU A 149 14.43 -2.12 -3.11
N ARG A 150 13.99 -3.22 -3.72
CA ARG A 150 12.79 -3.94 -3.33
C ARG A 150 13.07 -4.93 -2.21
N GLU A 151 12.06 -5.12 -1.38
CA GLU A 151 12.01 -6.27 -0.48
C GLU A 151 11.88 -7.56 -1.30
N ARG A 152 12.69 -8.57 -1.01
CA ARG A 152 12.67 -9.84 -1.76
C ARG A 152 11.52 -10.77 -1.38
N ALA A 153 10.74 -10.41 -0.37
CA ALA A 153 9.59 -11.18 0.05
C ALA A 153 8.45 -11.11 -0.96
N LEU A 154 7.77 -12.23 -1.14
CA LEU A 154 6.55 -12.38 -1.91
C LEU A 154 5.42 -12.77 -0.99
N LEU A 155 4.23 -12.32 -1.30
CA LEU A 155 2.99 -12.72 -0.66
C LEU A 155 2.21 -13.64 -1.60
N ILE A 156 1.90 -14.83 -1.12
CA ILE A 156 1.03 -15.82 -1.78
C ILE A 156 -0.26 -15.84 -1.00
N GLU A 157 -1.38 -15.51 -1.65
CA GLU A 157 -2.69 -15.40 -0.99
C GLU A 157 -3.74 -16.26 -1.70
N GLU A 158 -4.75 -16.72 -0.97
CA GLU A 158 -5.94 -17.26 -1.60
C GLU A 158 -6.61 -16.21 -2.49
N TYR A 159 -7.15 -16.67 -3.60
CA TYR A 159 -7.92 -15.78 -4.48
C TYR A 159 -9.33 -15.59 -3.91
N ILE A 160 -9.63 -14.36 -3.52
CA ILE A 160 -10.97 -13.97 -3.05
C ILE A 160 -11.79 -13.45 -4.23
N CYS A 161 -12.95 -14.04 -4.46
CA CYS A 161 -13.95 -13.53 -5.38
C CYS A 161 -14.81 -12.48 -4.67
N GLY A 162 -15.07 -11.35 -5.33
CA GLY A 162 -15.91 -10.28 -4.80
C GLY A 162 -15.73 -8.99 -5.58
N GLU A 163 -16.58 -8.03 -5.29
CA GLU A 163 -16.44 -6.66 -5.77
C GLU A 163 -15.23 -6.00 -5.11
N GLU A 164 -14.54 -5.16 -5.84
CA GLU A 164 -13.38 -4.43 -5.35
C GLU A 164 -13.79 -2.99 -5.04
N LEU A 165 -13.50 -2.57 -3.83
CA LEU A 165 -13.85 -1.25 -3.32
C LEU A 165 -12.60 -0.57 -2.77
N SER A 166 -12.62 0.75 -2.69
CA SER A 166 -11.71 1.50 -1.84
C SER A 166 -12.46 2.37 -0.86
N VAL A 167 -11.89 2.55 0.32
CA VAL A 167 -12.45 3.38 1.39
C VAL A 167 -11.49 4.52 1.66
N GLU A 168 -11.99 5.74 1.45
CA GLU A 168 -11.26 6.96 1.70
C GLU A 168 -11.47 7.43 3.14
N THR A 169 -10.41 7.64 3.87
CA THR A 169 -10.48 8.01 5.28
C THR A 169 -9.58 9.18 5.63
N VAL A 170 -9.95 9.90 6.67
CA VAL A 170 -9.12 10.91 7.34
C VAL A 170 -8.98 10.51 8.80
N SER A 171 -7.75 10.40 9.26
CA SER A 171 -7.42 10.11 10.66
C SER A 171 -6.81 11.34 11.34
N ASN A 172 -7.23 11.60 12.56
CA ASN A 172 -6.68 12.65 13.41
C ASN A 172 -6.60 12.17 14.87
N ASN A 173 -5.39 11.97 15.39
CA ASN A 173 -5.16 11.42 16.73
C ASN A 173 -5.93 10.10 17.00
N GLY A 174 -5.99 9.23 16.00
CA GLY A 174 -6.70 7.94 16.12
C GLY A 174 -8.22 8.02 15.93
N GLU A 175 -8.79 9.20 15.78
CA GLU A 175 -10.18 9.36 15.35
C GLU A 175 -10.26 9.23 13.83
N ILE A 176 -10.93 8.19 13.36
CA ILE A 176 -10.97 7.83 11.93
C ILE A 176 -12.33 8.14 11.34
N THR A 177 -12.37 9.11 10.45
CA THR A 177 -13.56 9.50 9.69
C THR A 177 -13.51 8.85 8.31
N VAL A 178 -14.54 8.08 7.96
CA VAL A 178 -14.73 7.58 6.59
C VAL A 178 -15.35 8.70 5.75
N VAL A 179 -14.63 9.12 4.72
CA VAL A 179 -15.06 10.17 3.78
C VAL A 179 -16.01 9.62 2.74
N GLY A 180 -15.77 8.38 2.31
CA GLY A 180 -16.64 7.69 1.37
C GLY A 180 -16.05 6.36 0.91
N ILE A 181 -16.84 5.65 0.11
CA ILE A 181 -16.48 4.36 -0.47
C ILE A 181 -16.57 4.50 -1.98
N THR A 182 -15.56 4.02 -2.69
CA THR A 182 -15.46 4.00 -4.14
C THR A 182 -15.64 2.59 -4.65
N ASP A 183 -16.49 2.39 -5.63
CA ASP A 183 -16.59 1.15 -6.41
C ASP A 183 -15.48 1.14 -7.47
N LYS A 184 -14.74 0.03 -7.54
CA LYS A 184 -13.61 -0.15 -8.46
C LYS A 184 -13.94 -1.24 -9.48
N SER A 185 -14.01 -0.84 -10.75
CA SER A 185 -14.13 -1.79 -11.84
C SER A 185 -12.74 -2.28 -12.25
N VAL A 186 -12.56 -3.59 -12.22
CA VAL A 186 -11.31 -4.25 -12.66
C VAL A 186 -11.60 -5.21 -13.80
N THR A 187 -10.73 -5.19 -14.80
CA THR A 187 -10.77 -6.14 -15.92
C THR A 187 -9.45 -6.85 -16.09
N GLY A 188 -9.50 -7.96 -16.80
CA GLY A 188 -8.31 -8.58 -17.34
C GLY A 188 -7.58 -9.46 -16.35
N SER A 189 -8.23 -10.55 -15.91
CA SER A 189 -7.44 -11.70 -15.48
C SER A 189 -6.36 -11.99 -16.52
N PRO A 190 -5.10 -12.21 -16.13
CA PRO A 190 -4.64 -12.40 -14.75
C PRO A 190 -4.10 -11.14 -14.05
N TYR A 191 -4.21 -9.93 -14.63
CA TYR A 191 -3.46 -8.74 -14.17
C TYR A 191 -4.25 -7.74 -13.34
N PHE A 192 -5.57 -7.89 -13.19
CA PHE A 192 -6.43 -7.02 -12.39
C PHE A 192 -6.27 -5.52 -12.68
N ILE A 193 -6.42 -5.17 -13.98
CA ILE A 193 -6.27 -3.78 -14.42
C ILE A 193 -7.52 -2.98 -14.04
N GLU A 194 -7.34 -1.91 -13.28
CA GLU A 194 -8.40 -0.98 -12.97
C GLU A 194 -8.80 -0.18 -14.22
N ASN A 195 -10.09 -0.14 -14.53
CA ASN A 195 -10.63 0.54 -15.71
C ASN A 195 -11.73 1.56 -15.38
N GLY A 196 -12.14 1.66 -14.14
CA GLY A 196 -13.14 2.64 -13.72
C GLY A 196 -13.31 2.74 -12.22
N HIS A 197 -13.71 3.93 -11.78
CA HIS A 197 -14.06 4.23 -10.39
C HIS A 197 -15.40 4.95 -10.37
N MET A 198 -16.27 4.57 -9.44
CA MET A 198 -17.53 5.27 -9.18
C MET A 198 -17.59 5.69 -7.71
N PHE A 199 -17.62 7.01 -7.50
CA PHE A 199 -17.78 7.58 -6.17
C PHE A 199 -19.07 8.44 -6.10
N PRO A 200 -19.88 8.29 -5.06
CA PRO A 200 -19.82 7.21 -4.06
C PRO A 200 -20.31 5.86 -4.63
N ALA A 201 -19.81 4.76 -4.04
CA ALA A 201 -20.29 3.42 -4.35
C ALA A 201 -21.77 3.27 -4.00
N LYS A 202 -22.53 2.56 -4.84
CA LYS A 202 -23.93 2.26 -4.59
C LYS A 202 -24.05 1.01 -3.70
N LEU A 203 -24.06 1.23 -2.41
CA LEU A 203 -24.16 0.18 -1.39
C LEU A 203 -25.36 0.45 -0.48
N GLU A 204 -25.95 -0.62 0.06
CA GLU A 204 -26.94 -0.54 1.13
C GLU A 204 -26.26 -0.02 2.42
N GLU A 205 -27.02 0.71 3.26
CA GLU A 205 -26.47 1.36 4.46
C GLU A 205 -25.79 0.36 5.43
N ASP A 206 -26.38 -0.82 5.63
CA ASP A 206 -25.80 -1.89 6.46
C ASP A 206 -24.42 -2.36 5.93
N ALA A 207 -24.27 -2.45 4.61
CA ALA A 207 -22.98 -2.78 3.98
C ALA A 207 -21.95 -1.66 4.17
N LYS A 208 -22.36 -0.41 3.99
CA LYS A 208 -21.49 0.76 4.21
C LYS A 208 -20.98 0.82 5.66
N GLU A 209 -21.85 0.58 6.62
CA GLU A 209 -21.50 0.59 8.04
C GLU A 209 -20.48 -0.51 8.35
N LYS A 210 -20.75 -1.76 7.93
CA LYS A 210 -19.83 -2.88 8.13
C LYS A 210 -18.47 -2.66 7.50
N ILE A 211 -18.42 -2.14 6.27
CA ILE A 211 -17.19 -1.80 5.57
C ILE A 211 -16.43 -0.71 6.33
N SER A 212 -17.14 0.35 6.73
CA SER A 212 -16.55 1.47 7.46
C SER A 212 -15.93 1.03 8.79
N ASP A 213 -16.64 0.20 9.55
CA ASP A 213 -16.15 -0.34 10.82
C ASP A 213 -14.96 -1.27 10.63
N TYR A 214 -14.99 -2.12 9.62
CA TYR A 214 -13.86 -2.97 9.29
C TYR A 214 -12.61 -2.16 8.95
N VAL A 215 -12.73 -1.14 8.09
CA VAL A 215 -11.59 -0.30 7.69
C VAL A 215 -11.06 0.53 8.87
N ARG A 216 -11.92 1.06 9.76
CA ARG A 216 -11.46 1.69 11.00
C ARG A 216 -10.59 0.74 11.83
N ASN A 217 -11.05 -0.50 12.01
CA ASN A 217 -10.30 -1.50 12.76
C ASN A 217 -8.98 -1.88 12.08
N VAL A 218 -8.93 -1.94 10.74
CA VAL A 218 -7.70 -2.16 9.96
C VAL A 218 -6.70 -1.04 10.20
N LEU A 219 -7.13 0.22 10.14
CA LEU A 219 -6.25 1.38 10.35
C LEU A 219 -5.72 1.42 11.79
N LEU A 220 -6.56 1.14 12.77
CA LEU A 220 -6.13 1.02 14.19
C LEU A 220 -5.13 -0.13 14.37
N ALA A 221 -5.38 -1.29 13.78
CA ALA A 221 -4.49 -2.45 13.87
C ALA A 221 -3.12 -2.21 13.22
N THR A 222 -3.08 -1.36 12.19
CA THR A 222 -1.82 -1.00 11.51
C THR A 222 -1.11 0.18 12.17
N GLY A 223 -1.73 0.84 13.15
CA GLY A 223 -1.18 2.01 13.84
C GLY A 223 -1.23 3.30 13.01
N TYR A 224 -2.17 3.38 12.05
CA TYR A 224 -2.39 4.59 11.26
C TYR A 224 -3.32 5.55 12.02
N ASP A 225 -2.79 6.62 12.53
CA ASP A 225 -3.51 7.54 13.42
C ASP A 225 -3.56 9.00 12.96
N HIS A 226 -2.82 9.36 11.91
CA HIS A 226 -2.84 10.69 11.32
C HIS A 226 -2.81 10.64 9.80
N GLY A 227 -3.57 11.53 9.15
CA GLY A 227 -3.51 11.77 7.70
C GLY A 227 -4.64 11.11 6.91
N ILE A 228 -4.41 10.95 5.61
CA ILE A 228 -5.39 10.43 4.65
C ILE A 228 -4.98 9.02 4.23
N ALA A 229 -5.93 8.08 4.25
CA ALA A 229 -5.68 6.74 3.73
C ALA A 229 -6.69 6.35 2.65
N HIS A 230 -6.19 5.62 1.66
CA HIS A 230 -6.93 4.91 0.63
C HIS A 230 -6.79 3.41 0.91
N THR A 231 -7.86 2.76 1.34
CA THR A 231 -7.83 1.34 1.75
C THR A 231 -8.60 0.50 0.76
N GLU A 232 -7.90 -0.35 0.03
CA GLU A 232 -8.51 -1.30 -0.91
C GLU A 232 -9.00 -2.54 -0.18
N ILE A 233 -10.23 -2.94 -0.49
CA ILE A 233 -10.91 -4.11 0.08
C ILE A 233 -11.62 -4.92 -1.01
N LYS A 234 -11.89 -6.14 -0.69
CA LYS A 234 -12.62 -7.06 -1.56
C LYS A 234 -13.58 -7.91 -0.75
#